data_7fe1d8af4c0130dcd49e19db6be36fce
#
_entry.id   7fe1d8af4c0130dcd49e19db6be36fce
#
_cell.length_a   1.000
_cell.length_b   1.000
_cell.length_c   1.000
_cell.angle_alpha   90.00
_cell.angle_beta   90.00
_cell.angle_gamma   90.00
#
_symmetry.space_group_name_H-M   'P 1'
#
loop_
_entity.id
_entity.type
_entity.pdbx_description
1 polymer ?
#
loop_
_entity_poly.entity_id
_entity_poly.type
_entity_poly.pdbx_seq_one_letter_code
_entity_poly.pdbx_strand_id
1 'polypeptide(L)'
;MSEVLLRTEGLTRTLPGEVPVTLVQDVSLEVRQGESVAITGPSGSGKSSLLYLLGLLDQPTGGTLWLEGTETSRLSEDQLANIRLARLGFVFQANFLLPEFSALENVLLPIQRLGRLAPAEAERRARQLLTDLGLESQIEKKPHQMSGGQSQRVAIARALANEPSIIFADEPTGNLDTVSSAIVQKILLDLARNKGRTVLVVTHDPAFAAKCDRIIPIVDGKVGKPATTALSQPA
;
A
#
# COMPACT_ATOMS: atom_id res chain seq x y z
N MET A 1 -17.36 -7.39 -15.41
CA MET A 1 -16.28 -6.38 -15.36
C MET A 1 -16.06 -6.04 -13.89
N SER A 2 -14.82 -6.07 -13.37
CA SER A 2 -14.53 -5.70 -11.99
C SER A 2 -14.87 -4.22 -11.75
N GLU A 3 -15.41 -3.91 -10.57
CA GLU A 3 -15.82 -2.57 -10.17
C GLU A 3 -14.61 -1.64 -10.05
N VAL A 4 -14.78 -0.35 -10.40
CA VAL A 4 -13.75 0.67 -10.19
C VAL A 4 -13.74 1.04 -8.71
N LEU A 5 -12.63 0.72 -8.04
CA LEU A 5 -12.49 0.93 -6.61
C LEU A 5 -11.88 2.31 -6.27
N LEU A 6 -10.96 2.78 -7.12
CA LEU A 6 -10.32 4.07 -6.99
C LEU A 6 -10.24 4.75 -8.37
N ARG A 7 -10.57 6.04 -8.44
CA ARG A 7 -10.52 6.86 -9.65
C ARG A 7 -9.98 8.24 -9.33
N THR A 8 -9.15 8.78 -10.21
CA THR A 8 -8.68 10.16 -10.14
C THR A 8 -8.93 10.90 -11.44
N GLU A 9 -9.17 12.20 -11.34
CA GLU A 9 -9.26 13.12 -12.48
C GLU A 9 -8.42 14.35 -12.19
N GLY A 10 -7.39 14.59 -13.01
CA GLY A 10 -6.51 15.75 -12.93
C GLY A 10 -5.77 15.89 -11.58
N LEU A 11 -5.52 14.78 -10.86
CA LEU A 11 -4.98 14.82 -9.50
C LEU A 11 -3.62 15.50 -9.49
N THR A 12 -3.48 16.54 -8.67
CA THR A 12 -2.29 17.40 -8.64
C THR A 12 -1.88 17.66 -7.19
N ARG A 13 -0.57 17.67 -6.95
CA ARG A 13 0.02 18.03 -5.66
C ARG A 13 1.20 18.95 -5.87
N THR A 14 1.05 20.18 -5.45
CA THR A 14 2.11 21.21 -5.44
C THR A 14 2.40 21.61 -4.00
N LEU A 15 3.65 21.49 -3.59
CA LEU A 15 4.11 22.01 -2.31
C LEU A 15 4.31 23.52 -2.40
N PRO A 16 3.77 24.30 -1.44
CA PRO A 16 4.00 25.73 -1.38
C PRO A 16 5.45 26.02 -0.97
N GLY A 17 6.02 27.13 -1.45
CA GLY A 17 7.37 27.59 -1.12
C GLY A 17 7.70 28.83 -1.94
N GLU A 18 8.90 29.42 -1.75
CA GLU A 18 9.39 30.52 -2.60
C GLU A 18 9.39 30.12 -4.08
N VAL A 19 9.75 28.88 -4.36
CA VAL A 19 9.56 28.22 -5.66
C VAL A 19 8.66 27.01 -5.43
N PRO A 20 7.39 27.03 -5.89
CA PRO A 20 6.50 25.89 -5.76
C PRO A 20 7.05 24.63 -6.44
N VAL A 21 6.97 23.48 -5.78
CA VAL A 21 7.41 22.19 -6.33
C VAL A 21 6.21 21.29 -6.57
N THR A 22 5.96 20.95 -7.83
CA THR A 22 4.87 20.03 -8.21
C THR A 22 5.38 18.59 -8.16
N LEU A 23 4.83 17.81 -7.21
CA LEU A 23 5.19 16.40 -6.99
C LEU A 23 4.35 15.46 -7.86
N VAL A 24 3.08 15.80 -8.08
CA VAL A 24 2.11 15.06 -8.88
C VAL A 24 1.36 16.05 -9.75
N GLN A 25 1.26 15.79 -11.06
CA GLN A 25 0.69 16.74 -12.01
C GLN A 25 -0.31 16.05 -12.95
N ASP A 26 -1.57 16.48 -12.87
CA ASP A 26 -2.66 16.11 -13.79
C ASP A 26 -2.81 14.59 -14.00
N VAL A 27 -2.78 13.84 -12.89
CA VAL A 27 -2.86 12.38 -12.92
C VAL A 27 -4.32 11.93 -12.93
N SER A 28 -4.73 11.27 -14.04
CA SER A 28 -6.02 10.65 -14.20
C SER A 28 -5.83 9.15 -14.40
N LEU A 29 -6.38 8.33 -13.50
CA LEU A 29 -6.29 6.87 -13.53
C LEU A 29 -7.48 6.22 -12.82
N GLU A 30 -7.68 4.95 -13.11
CA GLU A 30 -8.62 4.08 -12.40
C GLU A 30 -7.88 2.85 -11.87
N VAL A 31 -8.30 2.33 -10.73
CA VAL A 31 -7.88 1.05 -10.17
C VAL A 31 -9.10 0.20 -9.90
N ARG A 32 -9.08 -1.04 -10.36
CA ARG A 32 -10.20 -1.97 -10.24
C ARG A 32 -10.05 -2.89 -9.05
N GLN A 33 -11.16 -3.37 -8.53
CA GLN A 33 -11.18 -4.33 -7.43
C GLN A 33 -10.40 -5.62 -7.81
N GLY A 34 -9.54 -6.08 -6.91
CA GLY A 34 -8.73 -7.28 -7.07
C GLY A 34 -7.51 -7.12 -7.99
N GLU A 35 -7.23 -5.90 -8.48
CA GLU A 35 -6.10 -5.61 -9.36
C GLU A 35 -4.81 -5.40 -8.56
N SER A 36 -3.70 -5.94 -9.05
CA SER A 36 -2.35 -5.59 -8.59
C SER A 36 -1.72 -4.57 -9.55
N VAL A 37 -1.38 -3.39 -9.04
CA VAL A 37 -0.82 -2.28 -9.83
C VAL A 37 0.56 -1.90 -9.31
N ALA A 38 1.56 -1.92 -10.17
CA ALA A 38 2.89 -1.40 -9.87
C ALA A 38 3.03 0.05 -10.37
N ILE A 39 3.42 0.95 -9.48
CA ILE A 39 3.80 2.34 -9.80
C ILE A 39 5.32 2.36 -9.88
N THR A 40 5.86 2.68 -11.06
CA THR A 40 7.29 2.65 -11.34
C THR A 40 7.81 4.00 -11.84
N GLY A 41 9.13 4.18 -11.89
CA GLY A 41 9.76 5.41 -12.41
C GLY A 41 11.03 5.78 -11.65
N PRO A 42 11.79 6.77 -12.13
CA PRO A 42 13.02 7.22 -11.50
C PRO A 42 12.83 7.69 -10.05
N SER A 43 13.92 7.75 -9.28
CA SER A 43 13.89 8.39 -7.95
C SER A 43 13.47 9.86 -8.09
N GLY A 44 12.65 10.35 -7.16
CA GLY A 44 12.14 11.73 -7.20
C GLY A 44 11.02 12.00 -8.22
N SER A 45 10.56 11.01 -8.98
CA SER A 45 9.51 11.22 -9.99
C SER A 45 8.08 11.41 -9.45
N GLY A 46 7.87 11.38 -8.13
CA GLY A 46 6.55 11.58 -7.50
C GLY A 46 5.76 10.32 -7.19
N LYS A 47 6.34 9.12 -7.30
CA LYS A 47 5.65 7.81 -7.05
C LYS A 47 5.03 7.69 -5.67
N SER A 48 5.85 7.90 -4.62
CA SER A 48 5.37 7.84 -3.23
C SER A 48 4.37 8.95 -2.94
N SER A 49 4.57 10.16 -3.50
CA SER A 49 3.62 11.27 -3.37
C SER A 49 2.27 10.90 -4.00
N LEU A 50 2.27 10.28 -5.18
CA LEU A 50 1.05 9.76 -5.78
C LEU A 50 0.41 8.69 -4.90
N LEU A 51 1.19 7.71 -4.42
CA LEU A 51 0.68 6.65 -3.53
C LEU A 51 0.03 7.23 -2.28
N TYR A 52 0.61 8.29 -1.68
CA TYR A 52 0.10 8.93 -0.47
C TYR A 52 -1.19 9.70 -0.73
N LEU A 53 -1.32 10.37 -1.89
CA LEU A 53 -2.59 10.98 -2.29
C LEU A 53 -3.68 9.92 -2.47
N LEU A 54 -3.40 8.84 -3.21
CA LEU A 54 -4.33 7.74 -3.44
C LEU A 54 -4.74 7.04 -2.13
N GLY A 55 -3.82 6.96 -1.17
CA GLY A 55 -4.03 6.40 0.17
C GLY A 55 -4.60 7.39 1.18
N LEU A 56 -4.98 8.60 0.78
CA LEU A 56 -5.51 9.64 1.69
C LEU A 56 -4.56 10.04 2.83
N LEU A 57 -3.24 9.81 2.66
CA LEU A 57 -2.21 10.23 3.62
C LEU A 57 -1.76 11.68 3.38
N ASP A 58 -1.99 12.19 2.17
CA ASP A 58 -1.76 13.59 1.80
C ASP A 58 -3.00 14.10 1.03
N GLN A 59 -3.14 15.44 0.94
CA GLN A 59 -4.26 16.08 0.26
C GLN A 59 -3.82 16.64 -1.08
N PRO A 60 -4.62 16.46 -2.17
CA PRO A 60 -4.34 17.08 -3.43
C PRO A 60 -4.52 18.61 -3.36
N THR A 61 -3.74 19.34 -4.15
CA THR A 61 -3.92 20.78 -4.36
C THR A 61 -4.83 21.06 -5.55
N GLY A 62 -5.16 20.06 -6.35
CA GLY A 62 -6.08 20.15 -7.49
C GLY A 62 -6.50 18.76 -7.97
N GLY A 63 -7.53 18.74 -8.80
CA GLY A 63 -8.15 17.49 -9.25
C GLY A 63 -9.03 16.83 -8.22
N THR A 64 -9.52 15.64 -8.54
CA THR A 64 -10.47 14.92 -7.69
C THR A 64 -10.08 13.45 -7.56
N LEU A 65 -10.29 12.90 -6.36
CA LEU A 65 -10.12 11.48 -6.04
C LEU A 65 -11.46 10.90 -5.55
N TRP A 66 -11.85 9.78 -6.12
CA TRP A 66 -12.98 8.96 -5.66
C TRP A 66 -12.47 7.62 -5.14
N LEU A 67 -12.99 7.22 -4.01
CA LEU A 67 -12.77 5.90 -3.42
C LEU A 67 -14.12 5.22 -3.21
N GLU A 68 -14.30 4.02 -3.76
CA GLU A 68 -15.58 3.28 -3.71
C GLU A 68 -16.80 4.17 -4.10
N GLY A 69 -16.63 4.98 -5.15
CA GLY A 69 -17.64 5.92 -5.64
C GLY A 69 -17.83 7.20 -4.82
N THR A 70 -17.16 7.33 -3.67
CA THR A 70 -17.25 8.52 -2.80
C THR A 70 -16.16 9.52 -3.15
N GLU A 71 -16.52 10.77 -3.43
CA GLU A 71 -15.58 11.87 -3.64
C GLU A 71 -14.92 12.29 -2.33
N THR A 72 -13.61 12.17 -2.26
CA THR A 72 -12.87 12.36 -0.99
C THR A 72 -12.68 13.82 -0.61
N SER A 73 -12.69 14.75 -1.56
CA SER A 73 -12.52 16.18 -1.32
C SER A 73 -13.63 16.83 -0.48
N ARG A 74 -14.79 16.15 -0.38
CA ARG A 74 -15.95 16.61 0.40
C ARG A 74 -15.96 16.07 1.83
N LEU A 75 -14.98 15.25 2.19
CA LEU A 75 -14.93 14.59 3.48
C LEU A 75 -14.08 15.39 4.47
N SER A 76 -14.49 15.37 5.74
CA SER A 76 -13.69 15.91 6.84
C SER A 76 -12.47 15.03 7.14
N GLU A 77 -11.48 15.58 7.83
CA GLU A 77 -10.29 14.81 8.27
C GLU A 77 -10.66 13.59 9.12
N ASP A 78 -11.66 13.67 9.98
CA ASP A 78 -12.13 12.54 10.76
C ASP A 78 -12.76 11.44 9.89
N GLN A 79 -13.51 11.84 8.85
CA GLN A 79 -14.07 10.89 7.88
C GLN A 79 -12.96 10.23 7.07
N LEU A 80 -11.96 10.98 6.60
CA LEU A 80 -10.80 10.44 5.90
C LEU A 80 -9.99 9.50 6.81
N ALA A 81 -9.78 9.86 8.08
CA ALA A 81 -9.10 9.00 9.06
C ALA A 81 -9.85 7.68 9.29
N ASN A 82 -11.19 7.72 9.37
CA ASN A 82 -12.02 6.54 9.51
C ASN A 82 -11.96 5.65 8.26
N ILE A 83 -11.93 6.23 7.06
CA ILE A 83 -11.75 5.48 5.80
C ILE A 83 -10.38 4.80 5.80
N ARG A 84 -9.30 5.55 6.12
CA ARG A 84 -7.95 4.97 6.22
C ARG A 84 -7.93 3.77 7.17
N LEU A 85 -8.49 3.92 8.37
CA LEU A 85 -8.53 2.87 9.37
C LEU A 85 -9.33 1.64 8.93
N ALA A 86 -10.47 1.85 8.28
CA ALA A 86 -11.43 0.78 8.00
C ALA A 86 -11.25 0.11 6.63
N ARG A 87 -10.66 0.81 5.64
CA ARG A 87 -10.68 0.41 4.24
C ARG A 87 -9.30 0.31 3.59
N LEU A 88 -8.27 0.94 4.19
CA LEU A 88 -6.95 1.03 3.59
C LEU A 88 -5.92 0.35 4.47
N GLY A 89 -5.01 -0.41 3.85
CA GLY A 89 -3.85 -1.00 4.51
C GLY A 89 -2.57 -0.36 3.98
N PHE A 90 -1.56 -0.15 4.84
CA PHE A 90 -0.31 0.49 4.45
C PHE A 90 0.88 -0.37 4.85
N VAL A 91 1.80 -0.56 3.89
CA VAL A 91 3.08 -1.23 4.05
C VAL A 91 4.16 -0.30 3.51
N PHE A 92 5.10 0.11 4.36
CA PHE A 92 6.18 1.03 3.99
C PHE A 92 7.53 0.32 3.95
N GLN A 93 8.52 0.94 3.31
CA GLN A 93 9.90 0.47 3.28
C GLN A 93 10.49 0.37 4.69
N ALA A 94 10.30 1.39 5.54
CA ALA A 94 10.47 1.29 6.98
C ALA A 94 9.15 0.77 7.55
N ASN A 95 9.18 -0.37 8.22
CA ASN A 95 7.96 -1.07 8.68
C ASN A 95 7.10 -0.27 9.67
N PHE A 96 7.66 0.77 10.31
CA PHE A 96 7.02 1.64 11.31
C PHE A 96 6.27 0.85 12.40
N LEU A 97 6.85 -0.26 12.84
CA LEU A 97 6.33 -0.95 14.02
C LEU A 97 6.63 -0.12 15.28
N LEU A 98 5.69 -0.14 16.21
CA LEU A 98 5.88 0.48 17.52
C LEU A 98 6.86 -0.39 18.32
N PRO A 99 8.04 0.14 18.68
CA PRO A 99 9.12 -0.66 19.24
C PRO A 99 8.83 -1.19 20.65
N GLU A 100 7.93 -0.53 21.39
CA GLU A 100 7.49 -0.92 22.73
C GLU A 100 6.49 -2.08 22.72
N PHE A 101 5.81 -2.30 21.58
CA PHE A 101 4.77 -3.31 21.41
C PHE A 101 5.32 -4.59 20.78
N SER A 102 4.76 -5.73 21.19
CA SER A 102 5.00 -7.03 20.53
C SER A 102 4.42 -7.05 19.10
N ALA A 103 4.71 -8.10 18.33
CA ALA A 103 4.10 -8.32 17.02
C ALA A 103 2.58 -8.38 17.13
N LEU A 104 2.06 -9.09 18.14
CA LEU A 104 0.63 -9.20 18.41
C LEU A 104 0.02 -7.82 18.66
N GLU A 105 0.58 -7.04 19.56
CA GLU A 105 0.07 -5.72 19.93
C GLU A 105 0.09 -4.74 18.76
N ASN A 106 1.14 -4.77 17.92
CA ASN A 106 1.20 -3.96 16.70
C ASN A 106 0.04 -4.27 15.72
N VAL A 107 -0.36 -5.54 15.60
CA VAL A 107 -1.49 -5.95 14.75
C VAL A 107 -2.83 -5.71 15.43
N LEU A 108 -2.90 -5.85 16.75
CA LEU A 108 -4.12 -5.68 17.53
C LEU A 108 -4.59 -4.22 17.58
N LEU A 109 -3.65 -3.27 17.60
CA LEU A 109 -3.92 -1.84 17.76
C LEU A 109 -4.96 -1.29 16.74
N PRO A 110 -4.84 -1.46 15.41
CA PRO A 110 -5.85 -0.98 14.47
C PRO A 110 -7.19 -1.71 14.61
N ILE A 111 -7.23 -2.98 15.02
CA ILE A 111 -8.47 -3.72 15.26
C ILE A 111 -9.22 -3.10 16.44
N GLN A 112 -8.51 -2.87 17.55
CA GLN A 112 -9.08 -2.23 18.74
C GLN A 112 -9.55 -0.81 18.45
N ARG A 113 -8.77 -0.04 17.68
CA ARG A 113 -9.12 1.34 17.32
C ARG A 113 -10.37 1.41 16.46
N LEU A 114 -10.60 0.43 15.58
CA LEU A 114 -11.82 0.32 14.78
C LEU A 114 -13.04 -0.10 15.63
N GLY A 115 -12.83 -0.90 16.68
CA GLY A 115 -13.83 -1.22 17.70
C GLY A 115 -15.00 -2.08 17.23
N ARG A 116 -14.85 -2.84 16.14
CA ARG A 116 -15.92 -3.71 15.59
C ARG A 116 -15.96 -5.10 16.21
N LEU A 117 -14.88 -5.54 16.85
CA LEU A 117 -14.73 -6.88 17.41
C LEU A 117 -14.62 -6.81 18.93
N ALA A 118 -15.16 -7.83 19.62
CA ALA A 118 -14.92 -8.03 21.04
C ALA A 118 -13.42 -8.31 21.31
N PRO A 119 -12.87 -7.97 22.50
CA PRO A 119 -11.44 -8.10 22.78
C PRO A 119 -10.85 -9.47 22.47
N ALA A 120 -11.52 -10.54 22.87
CA ALA A 120 -11.06 -11.92 22.62
C ALA A 120 -11.09 -12.29 21.12
N GLU A 121 -12.02 -11.74 20.36
CA GLU A 121 -12.12 -11.95 18.92
C GLU A 121 -11.07 -11.15 18.17
N ALA A 122 -10.81 -9.90 18.58
CA ALA A 122 -9.74 -9.07 18.06
C ALA A 122 -8.37 -9.76 18.23
N GLU A 123 -8.10 -10.32 19.41
CA GLU A 123 -6.86 -11.05 19.68
C GLU A 123 -6.73 -12.32 18.82
N ARG A 124 -7.79 -13.13 18.71
CA ARG A 124 -7.78 -14.32 17.85
C ARG A 124 -7.47 -13.94 16.39
N ARG A 125 -8.08 -12.87 15.89
CA ARG A 125 -7.83 -12.37 14.54
C ARG A 125 -6.39 -11.92 14.35
N ALA A 126 -5.84 -11.17 15.29
CA ALA A 126 -4.45 -10.69 15.19
C ALA A 126 -3.47 -11.88 15.21
N ARG A 127 -3.68 -12.88 16.08
CA ARG A 127 -2.89 -14.11 16.13
C ARG A 127 -3.00 -14.90 14.82
N GLN A 128 -4.20 -15.04 14.26
CA GLN A 128 -4.42 -15.74 12.99
C GLN A 128 -3.67 -15.05 11.83
N LEU A 129 -3.73 -13.73 11.73
CA LEU A 129 -3.00 -12.99 10.70
C LEU A 129 -1.48 -13.19 10.79
N LEU A 130 -0.93 -13.22 12.00
CA LEU A 130 0.49 -13.51 12.22
C LEU A 130 0.84 -14.95 11.82
N THR A 131 0.02 -15.92 12.22
CA THR A 131 0.15 -17.34 11.85
C THR A 131 0.10 -17.54 10.34
N ASP A 132 -0.88 -16.95 9.65
CA ASP A 132 -1.03 -17.02 8.18
C ASP A 132 0.18 -16.47 7.42
N LEU A 133 0.97 -15.60 8.07
CA LEU A 133 2.21 -15.04 7.54
C LEU A 133 3.48 -15.76 8.06
N GLY A 134 3.33 -16.91 8.72
CA GLY A 134 4.43 -17.74 9.24
C GLY A 134 5.21 -17.06 10.36
N LEU A 135 4.49 -16.40 11.29
CA LEU A 135 5.06 -15.65 12.41
C LEU A 135 4.62 -16.19 13.79
N GLU A 136 4.16 -17.46 13.89
CA GLU A 136 3.70 -18.04 15.15
C GLU A 136 4.73 -17.91 16.29
N SER A 137 5.99 -18.20 15.99
CA SER A 137 7.07 -18.11 16.99
C SER A 137 7.52 -16.67 17.28
N GLN A 138 6.93 -15.68 16.60
CA GLN A 138 7.27 -14.26 16.74
C GLN A 138 6.16 -13.44 17.43
N ILE A 139 5.00 -14.03 17.71
CA ILE A 139 3.78 -13.34 18.17
C ILE A 139 4.05 -12.42 19.36
N GLU A 140 4.79 -12.88 20.35
CA GLU A 140 5.09 -12.15 21.59
C GLU A 140 6.41 -11.34 21.51
N LYS A 141 7.14 -11.40 20.39
CA LYS A 141 8.43 -10.70 20.25
C LYS A 141 8.21 -9.22 19.87
N LYS A 142 9.12 -8.38 20.35
CA LYS A 142 9.20 -6.97 19.99
C LYS A 142 10.05 -6.77 18.70
N PRO A 143 9.89 -5.65 17.98
CA PRO A 143 10.60 -5.39 16.72
C PRO A 143 12.10 -5.63 16.76
N HIS A 144 12.78 -5.22 17.83
CA HIS A 144 14.23 -5.41 18.00
C HIS A 144 14.68 -6.87 18.16
N GLN A 145 13.76 -7.81 18.36
CA GLN A 145 13.99 -9.25 18.49
C GLN A 145 13.71 -10.02 17.19
N MET A 146 13.36 -9.31 16.12
CA MET A 146 12.96 -9.88 14.84
C MET A 146 13.92 -9.48 13.72
N SER A 147 14.03 -10.32 12.69
CA SER A 147 14.71 -9.92 11.45
C SER A 147 13.90 -8.87 10.68
N GLY A 148 14.55 -8.14 9.76
CA GLY A 148 13.88 -7.17 8.89
C GLY A 148 12.69 -7.77 8.12
N GLY A 149 12.87 -8.97 7.56
CA GLY A 149 11.80 -9.69 6.86
C GLY A 149 10.65 -10.15 7.78
N GLN A 150 10.95 -10.50 9.05
CA GLN A 150 9.91 -10.81 10.03
C GLN A 150 9.13 -9.54 10.40
N SER A 151 9.81 -8.45 10.70
CA SER A 151 9.18 -7.16 11.00
C SER A 151 8.32 -6.66 9.84
N GLN A 152 8.77 -6.83 8.60
CA GLN A 152 7.99 -6.47 7.42
C GLN A 152 6.71 -7.30 7.28
N ARG A 153 6.78 -8.61 7.58
CA ARG A 153 5.57 -9.45 7.59
C ARG A 153 4.61 -9.08 8.73
N VAL A 154 5.10 -8.63 9.89
CA VAL A 154 4.23 -8.05 10.94
C VAL A 154 3.57 -6.77 10.45
N ALA A 155 4.30 -5.89 9.73
CA ALA A 155 3.70 -4.69 9.12
C ALA A 155 2.62 -5.03 8.08
N ILE A 156 2.78 -6.10 7.31
CA ILE A 156 1.73 -6.62 6.41
C ILE A 156 0.54 -7.15 7.22
N ALA A 157 0.76 -7.92 8.29
CA ALA A 157 -0.32 -8.39 9.17
C ALA A 157 -1.13 -7.21 9.74
N ARG A 158 -0.43 -6.17 10.19
CA ARG A 158 -1.05 -4.92 10.67
C ARG A 158 -1.86 -4.22 9.57
N ALA A 159 -1.33 -4.16 8.34
CA ALA A 159 -2.05 -3.59 7.21
C ALA A 159 -3.33 -4.37 6.88
N LEU A 160 -3.36 -5.67 7.11
CA LEU A 160 -4.52 -6.56 6.87
C LEU A 160 -5.52 -6.60 8.03
N ALA A 161 -5.20 -5.98 9.17
CA ALA A 161 -5.91 -6.11 10.44
C ALA A 161 -7.43 -5.86 10.32
N ASN A 162 -7.83 -4.83 9.59
CA ASN A 162 -9.23 -4.40 9.44
C ASN A 162 -9.86 -4.80 8.09
N GLU A 163 -9.31 -5.81 7.41
CA GLU A 163 -9.81 -6.30 6.11
C GLU A 163 -9.91 -5.22 5.03
N PRO A 164 -8.83 -4.51 4.74
CA PRO A 164 -8.86 -3.39 3.81
C PRO A 164 -9.28 -3.83 2.41
N SER A 165 -9.97 -2.94 1.68
CA SER A 165 -10.26 -3.13 0.25
C SER A 165 -9.02 -2.89 -0.61
N ILE A 166 -8.14 -1.98 -0.16
CA ILE A 166 -6.90 -1.63 -0.88
C ILE A 166 -5.70 -1.70 0.07
N ILE A 167 -4.59 -2.24 -0.43
CA ILE A 167 -3.29 -2.24 0.23
C ILE A 167 -2.34 -1.37 -0.58
N PHE A 168 -1.81 -0.35 0.06
CA PHE A 168 -0.78 0.54 -0.48
C PHE A 168 0.58 0.10 0.06
N ALA A 169 1.53 -0.19 -0.83
CA ALA A 169 2.87 -0.62 -0.48
C ALA A 169 3.92 0.32 -1.10
N ASP A 170 4.64 1.05 -0.27
CA ASP A 170 5.72 1.95 -0.71
C ASP A 170 7.07 1.29 -0.50
N GLU A 171 7.71 0.85 -1.59
CA GLU A 171 9.01 0.15 -1.60
C GLU A 171 9.11 -0.97 -0.53
N PRO A 172 8.14 -1.92 -0.47
CA PRO A 172 7.97 -2.82 0.67
C PRO A 172 9.13 -3.80 0.87
N THR A 173 10.05 -3.87 -0.08
CA THR A 173 11.21 -4.77 -0.06
C THR A 173 12.56 -4.04 -0.06
N GLY A 174 12.55 -2.69 -0.06
CA GLY A 174 13.76 -1.88 -0.27
C GLY A 174 14.86 -2.06 0.81
N ASN A 175 14.51 -2.53 2.00
CA ASN A 175 15.43 -2.74 3.12
C ASN A 175 15.63 -4.24 3.45
N LEU A 176 15.25 -5.15 2.57
CA LEU A 176 15.25 -6.58 2.82
C LEU A 176 16.31 -7.32 2.00
N ASP A 177 16.79 -8.43 2.53
CA ASP A 177 17.56 -9.41 1.76
C ASP A 177 16.72 -10.05 0.66
N THR A 178 17.38 -10.72 -0.29
CA THR A 178 16.73 -11.31 -1.47
C THR A 178 15.66 -12.34 -1.11
N VAL A 179 15.89 -13.18 -0.10
CA VAL A 179 14.95 -14.23 0.32
C VAL A 179 13.71 -13.60 0.96
N SER A 180 13.91 -12.68 1.89
CA SER A 180 12.83 -11.95 2.54
C SER A 180 12.02 -11.12 1.53
N SER A 181 12.69 -10.49 0.55
CA SER A 181 12.05 -9.75 -0.53
C SER A 181 11.11 -10.64 -1.36
N ALA A 182 11.59 -11.84 -1.76
CA ALA A 182 10.77 -12.78 -2.53
C ALA A 182 9.52 -13.23 -1.75
N ILE A 183 9.65 -13.44 -0.43
CA ILE A 183 8.51 -13.80 0.43
C ILE A 183 7.49 -12.65 0.48
N VAL A 184 7.93 -11.41 0.72
CA VAL A 184 7.05 -10.23 0.79
C VAL A 184 6.36 -9.98 -0.54
N GLN A 185 7.08 -10.05 -1.68
CA GLN A 185 6.49 -9.93 -3.01
C GLN A 185 5.40 -10.98 -3.24
N LYS A 186 5.70 -12.26 -2.90
CA LYS A 186 4.74 -13.34 -3.02
C LYS A 186 3.47 -13.07 -2.21
N ILE A 187 3.61 -12.65 -0.94
CA ILE A 187 2.46 -12.33 -0.07
C ILE A 187 1.59 -11.24 -0.73
N LEU A 188 2.18 -10.14 -1.19
CA LEU A 188 1.43 -9.04 -1.79
C LEU A 188 0.69 -9.45 -3.07
N LEU A 189 1.33 -10.25 -3.94
CA LEU A 189 0.70 -10.79 -5.14
C LEU A 189 -0.41 -11.79 -4.82
N ASP A 190 -0.23 -12.65 -3.81
CA ASP A 190 -1.24 -13.62 -3.38
C ASP A 190 -2.48 -12.93 -2.78
N LEU A 191 -2.31 -11.77 -2.13
CA LEU A 191 -3.43 -10.96 -1.64
C LEU A 191 -4.33 -10.48 -2.79
N ALA A 192 -3.77 -10.07 -3.91
CA ALA A 192 -4.55 -9.68 -5.09
C ALA A 192 -5.18 -10.90 -5.76
N ARG A 193 -4.37 -11.90 -6.14
CA ARG A 193 -4.79 -13.03 -6.98
C ARG A 193 -5.73 -14.01 -6.28
N ASN A 194 -5.47 -14.30 -5.01
CA ASN A 194 -6.12 -15.39 -4.29
C ASN A 194 -7.09 -14.91 -3.19
N LYS A 195 -6.96 -13.65 -2.74
CA LYS A 195 -7.79 -13.08 -1.67
C LYS A 195 -8.69 -11.94 -2.16
N GLY A 196 -8.63 -11.60 -3.45
CA GLY A 196 -9.45 -10.55 -4.07
C GLY A 196 -9.20 -9.14 -3.52
N ARG A 197 -8.04 -8.90 -2.90
CA ARG A 197 -7.66 -7.57 -2.41
C ARG A 197 -7.01 -6.78 -3.54
N THR A 198 -7.20 -5.48 -3.55
CA THR A 198 -6.50 -4.59 -4.49
C THR A 198 -5.16 -4.19 -3.89
N VAL A 199 -4.09 -4.25 -4.68
CA VAL A 199 -2.73 -3.93 -4.23
C VAL A 199 -2.12 -2.89 -5.15
N LEU A 200 -1.74 -1.73 -4.59
CA LEU A 200 -0.92 -0.73 -5.28
C LEU A 200 0.46 -0.74 -4.67
N VAL A 201 1.48 -0.99 -5.49
CA VAL A 201 2.86 -1.04 -5.01
C VAL A 201 3.74 -0.05 -5.77
N VAL A 202 4.45 0.81 -5.04
CA VAL A 202 5.59 1.55 -5.56
C VAL A 202 6.80 0.64 -5.48
N THR A 203 7.50 0.46 -6.58
CA THR A 203 8.74 -0.34 -6.61
C THR A 203 9.69 0.11 -7.70
N HIS A 204 10.98 0.00 -7.43
CA HIS A 204 12.05 0.13 -8.41
C HIS A 204 12.53 -1.23 -8.95
N ASP A 205 11.97 -2.36 -8.43
CA ASP A 205 12.27 -3.72 -8.91
C ASP A 205 11.42 -4.04 -10.14
N PRO A 206 12.02 -4.09 -11.37
CA PRO A 206 11.29 -4.38 -12.59
C PRO A 206 10.75 -5.82 -12.64
N ALA A 207 11.41 -6.76 -11.96
CA ALA A 207 10.97 -8.15 -11.90
C ALA A 207 9.72 -8.31 -11.02
N PHE A 208 9.60 -7.51 -9.97
CA PHE A 208 8.38 -7.44 -9.16
C PHE A 208 7.25 -6.74 -9.92
N ALA A 209 7.54 -5.57 -10.52
CA ALA A 209 6.56 -4.83 -11.30
C ALA A 209 5.95 -5.67 -12.44
N ALA A 210 6.78 -6.46 -13.14
CA ALA A 210 6.33 -7.34 -14.22
C ALA A 210 5.40 -8.48 -13.78
N LYS A 211 5.33 -8.79 -12.48
CA LYS A 211 4.42 -9.79 -11.91
C LYS A 211 3.05 -9.21 -11.55
N CYS A 212 2.90 -7.89 -11.50
CA CYS A 212 1.63 -7.21 -11.28
C CYS A 212 0.77 -7.24 -12.56
N ASP A 213 -0.54 -7.07 -12.40
CA ASP A 213 -1.48 -7.09 -13.53
C ASP A 213 -1.30 -5.86 -14.44
N ARG A 214 -0.86 -4.74 -13.86
CA ARG A 214 -0.63 -3.49 -14.60
C ARG A 214 0.52 -2.68 -14.01
N ILE A 215 1.23 -1.97 -14.90
CA ILE A 215 2.30 -1.03 -14.53
C ILE A 215 1.86 0.38 -14.91
N ILE A 216 2.00 1.32 -13.98
CA ILE A 216 1.80 2.75 -14.17
C ILE A 216 3.16 3.43 -14.02
N PRO A 217 3.82 3.82 -15.11
CA PRO A 217 5.07 4.57 -15.04
C PRO A 217 4.80 6.03 -14.66
N ILE A 218 5.58 6.56 -13.73
CA ILE A 218 5.54 7.97 -13.33
C ILE A 218 6.88 8.64 -13.69
N VAL A 219 6.78 9.72 -14.42
CA VAL A 219 7.94 10.56 -14.82
C VAL A 219 7.56 12.02 -14.58
N ASP A 220 8.37 12.72 -13.80
CA ASP A 220 8.17 14.15 -13.48
C ASP A 220 6.74 14.46 -12.98
N GLY A 221 6.23 13.62 -12.10
CA GLY A 221 4.90 13.77 -11.50
C GLY A 221 3.73 13.38 -12.41
N LYS A 222 3.95 12.92 -13.63
CA LYS A 222 2.91 12.56 -14.61
C LYS A 222 2.91 11.08 -14.90
N VAL A 223 1.73 10.56 -15.31
CA VAL A 223 1.64 9.21 -15.86
C VAL A 223 2.36 9.19 -17.22
N GLY A 224 3.43 8.41 -17.27
CA GLY A 224 4.17 8.16 -18.49
C GLY A 224 3.44 7.19 -19.44
N LYS A 225 3.89 7.13 -20.69
CA LYS A 225 3.43 6.07 -21.60
C LYS A 225 3.93 4.71 -21.10
N PRO A 226 3.11 3.63 -21.14
CA PRO A 226 3.59 2.28 -20.86
C PRO A 226 4.85 2.00 -21.67
N ALA A 227 5.90 1.52 -21.02
CA ALA A 227 7.07 1.04 -21.77
C ALA A 227 6.58 -0.08 -22.69
N THR A 228 6.66 0.14 -24.00
CA THR A 228 6.39 -0.92 -25.00
C THR A 228 7.47 -1.97 -24.79
N THR A 229 7.13 -3.09 -24.13
CA THR A 229 8.02 -4.24 -24.05
C THR A 229 8.15 -4.75 -25.50
N ALA A 230 9.24 -4.35 -26.16
CA ALA A 230 9.63 -4.98 -27.40
C ALA A 230 9.92 -6.45 -27.05
N LEU A 231 8.98 -7.33 -27.33
CA LEU A 231 9.23 -8.76 -27.38
C LEU A 231 10.31 -8.94 -28.47
N SER A 232 11.57 -9.07 -28.03
CA SER A 232 12.63 -9.57 -28.88
C SER A 232 12.26 -10.99 -29.26
N GLN A 233 11.81 -11.17 -30.50
CA GLN A 233 11.69 -12.49 -31.12
C GLN A 233 13.07 -13.12 -31.09
N PRO A 234 13.23 -14.36 -30.61
CA PRO A 234 14.48 -15.07 -30.82
C PRO A 234 14.65 -15.38 -32.32
N ALA A 235 15.83 -15.05 -32.81
CA ALA A 235 16.28 -15.43 -34.16
C ALA A 235 16.53 -16.94 -34.28
#